data_331d1d0db37c20747e1952b01d385e6f
#
_entry.id   331d1d0db37c20747e1952b01d385e6f
#
_cell.length_a   1.000
_cell.length_b   1.000
_cell.length_c   1.000
_cell.angle_alpha   90.00
_cell.angle_beta   90.00
_cell.angle_gamma   90.00
#
_symmetry.space_group_name_H-M   'P 1'
#
loop_
_entity.id
_entity.type
_entity.pdbx_description
1 polymer ?
#
loop_
_entity_poly.entity_id
_entity_poly.type
_entity_poly.pdbx_seq_one_letter_code
_entity_poly.pdbx_strand_id
1 'polypeptide(L)'
;WGGDTLMDLSTGDNIHETREWIVRNCPVPVGTVPIYQALEKVNGKVEDLNWEVFRDTLIEQCEQGVDYFTMHAGIRRHNVHLADSRLCGIVSRGGSIMSKWCLYHDQESFLYEHFDDICDIVAQYDVALSLGDGLRPGCIADANDAAQFAELDTMGELVTRAWDKNVQAFIEGPGHVPLQKIKENMERQLDHCHEAPFYTLGPLVTDIAPGYDHITSAIGGAQIAWLGTAMLCYVTPKEHLALPNKEDVRTGVVTYKIAAHAADLEKGHPGATIRDNALSKARFEFRWRDQFHLSLDPELALKYFEEAGHTDGEYCTMCGPNFCAAKLTHDLRKFKK
;
A
#
# COMPACT_ATOMS: atom_id res chain seq x y z
N TRP A 1 7.91 10.76 -7.76
CA TRP A 1 7.54 11.18 -6.38
C TRP A 1 8.02 10.21 -5.30
N GLY A 2 8.87 9.24 -5.66
CA GLY A 2 9.58 8.37 -4.73
C GLY A 2 8.80 7.12 -4.29
N GLY A 3 7.92 6.60 -5.14
CA GLY A 3 7.37 5.25 -4.97
C GLY A 3 8.48 4.21 -5.13
N ASP A 4 8.46 3.16 -4.31
CA ASP A 4 9.52 2.14 -4.27
C ASP A 4 9.18 0.91 -5.11
N THR A 5 7.90 0.70 -5.42
CA THR A 5 7.35 -0.33 -6.32
C THR A 5 6.05 0.15 -6.96
N LEU A 6 5.61 -0.52 -8.01
CA LEU A 6 4.37 -0.22 -8.71
C LEU A 6 3.56 -1.49 -8.90
N MET A 7 2.24 -1.42 -8.66
CA MET A 7 1.32 -2.49 -9.03
C MET A 7 0.51 -2.12 -10.26
N ASP A 8 0.58 -2.96 -11.29
CA ASP A 8 -0.32 -2.92 -12.44
C ASP A 8 -1.62 -3.65 -12.10
N LEU A 9 -2.69 -2.88 -11.91
CA LEU A 9 -4.03 -3.37 -11.63
C LEU A 9 -4.95 -3.28 -12.85
N SER A 10 -4.37 -3.27 -14.05
CA SER A 10 -5.10 -3.15 -15.30
C SER A 10 -6.16 -4.23 -15.47
N THR A 11 -7.29 -3.83 -15.99
CA THR A 11 -8.41 -4.68 -16.40
C THR A 11 -8.87 -4.25 -17.81
N GLY A 12 -9.55 -5.13 -18.55
CA GLY A 12 -10.02 -4.86 -19.91
C GLY A 12 -9.19 -5.55 -21.00
N ASP A 13 -9.46 -5.23 -22.25
CA ASP A 13 -9.04 -6.05 -23.40
C ASP A 13 -7.53 -6.03 -23.71
N ASN A 14 -6.77 -5.05 -23.21
CA ASN A 14 -5.37 -4.82 -23.59
C ASN A 14 -4.41 -4.93 -22.39
N ILE A 15 -4.68 -5.85 -21.46
CA ILE A 15 -3.85 -6.02 -20.25
C ILE A 15 -2.42 -6.39 -20.63
N HIS A 16 -2.24 -7.30 -21.59
CA HIS A 16 -0.91 -7.77 -22.00
C HIS A 16 -0.02 -6.64 -22.53
N GLU A 17 -0.51 -5.84 -23.49
CA GLU A 17 0.24 -4.74 -24.10
C GLU A 17 0.48 -3.61 -23.08
N THR A 18 -0.50 -3.33 -22.24
CA THR A 18 -0.39 -2.31 -21.19
C THR A 18 0.71 -2.69 -20.19
N ARG A 19 0.73 -3.94 -19.75
CA ARG A 19 1.77 -4.45 -18.84
C ARG A 19 3.14 -4.46 -19.49
N GLU A 20 3.25 -4.91 -20.74
CA GLU A 20 4.49 -4.90 -21.52
C GLU A 20 5.09 -3.48 -21.54
N TRP A 21 4.25 -2.47 -21.79
CA TRP A 21 4.68 -1.07 -21.76
C TRP A 21 5.13 -0.63 -20.37
N ILE A 22 4.37 -0.99 -19.32
CA ILE A 22 4.69 -0.64 -17.92
C ILE A 22 6.03 -1.24 -17.53
N VAL A 23 6.22 -2.55 -17.70
CA VAL A 23 7.46 -3.26 -17.33
C VAL A 23 8.68 -2.66 -18.02
N ARG A 24 8.58 -2.31 -19.32
CA ARG A 24 9.67 -1.68 -20.07
C ARG A 24 10.02 -0.25 -19.65
N ASN A 25 9.09 0.48 -19.07
CA ASN A 25 9.24 1.91 -18.76
C ASN A 25 9.28 2.22 -17.27
N CYS A 26 9.02 1.26 -16.41
CA CYS A 26 9.03 1.43 -14.96
C CYS A 26 10.44 1.20 -14.39
N PRO A 27 11.02 2.16 -13.65
CA PRO A 27 12.36 2.02 -13.09
C PRO A 27 12.38 1.31 -11.71
N VAL A 28 11.22 0.85 -11.23
CA VAL A 28 11.07 0.13 -9.95
C VAL A 28 10.39 -1.21 -10.19
N PRO A 29 10.47 -2.17 -9.26
CA PRO A 29 9.79 -3.45 -9.38
C PRO A 29 8.29 -3.30 -9.69
N VAL A 30 7.78 -4.14 -10.58
CA VAL A 30 6.37 -4.13 -11.02
C VAL A 30 5.68 -5.39 -10.55
N GLY A 31 4.60 -5.21 -9.77
CA GLY A 31 3.70 -6.29 -9.37
C GLY A 31 2.42 -6.32 -10.21
N THR A 32 1.77 -7.48 -10.26
CA THR A 32 0.48 -7.65 -10.93
C THR A 32 -0.47 -8.55 -10.14
N VAL A 33 -1.70 -8.65 -10.61
CA VAL A 33 -2.73 -9.56 -10.07
C VAL A 33 -3.17 -10.51 -11.19
N PRO A 34 -2.53 -11.67 -11.39
CA PRO A 34 -2.75 -12.54 -12.55
C PRO A 34 -4.19 -12.98 -12.77
N ILE A 35 -4.97 -13.12 -11.68
CA ILE A 35 -6.38 -13.52 -11.76
C ILE A 35 -7.24 -12.53 -12.56
N TYR A 36 -6.84 -11.26 -12.68
CA TYR A 36 -7.59 -10.27 -13.48
C TYR A 36 -7.48 -10.58 -14.97
N GLN A 37 -6.28 -10.89 -15.46
CA GLN A 37 -6.10 -11.29 -16.86
C GLN A 37 -6.67 -12.69 -17.11
N ALA A 38 -6.55 -13.63 -16.19
CA ALA A 38 -7.18 -14.93 -16.30
C ALA A 38 -8.72 -14.80 -16.44
N LEU A 39 -9.33 -13.87 -15.69
CA LEU A 39 -10.76 -13.59 -15.81
C LEU A 39 -11.13 -12.98 -17.17
N GLU A 40 -10.30 -12.09 -17.71
CA GLU A 40 -10.51 -11.56 -19.09
C GLU A 40 -10.44 -12.66 -20.15
N LYS A 41 -9.50 -13.61 -20.02
CA LYS A 41 -9.37 -14.74 -20.94
C LYS A 41 -10.62 -15.64 -20.99
N VAL A 42 -11.44 -15.64 -19.93
CA VAL A 42 -12.73 -16.33 -19.86
C VAL A 42 -13.93 -15.36 -20.01
N ASN A 43 -13.72 -14.20 -20.65
CA ASN A 43 -14.74 -13.18 -20.93
C ASN A 43 -15.49 -12.68 -19.68
N GLY A 44 -14.79 -12.56 -18.56
CA GLY A 44 -15.32 -12.05 -17.29
C GLY A 44 -16.21 -13.05 -16.53
N LYS A 45 -16.28 -14.29 -16.96
CA LYS A 45 -17.10 -15.34 -16.31
C LYS A 45 -16.28 -16.06 -15.24
N VAL A 46 -16.52 -15.72 -13.99
CA VAL A 46 -15.81 -16.31 -12.85
C VAL A 46 -15.97 -17.83 -12.81
N GLU A 47 -17.15 -18.33 -13.17
CA GLU A 47 -17.47 -19.77 -13.24
C GLU A 47 -16.66 -20.55 -14.26
N ASP A 48 -16.12 -19.89 -15.30
CA ASP A 48 -15.29 -20.53 -16.33
C ASP A 48 -13.79 -20.51 -15.99
N LEU A 49 -13.39 -19.83 -14.90
CA LEU A 49 -12.01 -19.87 -14.40
C LEU A 49 -11.63 -21.29 -13.97
N ASN A 50 -10.39 -21.66 -14.24
CA ASN A 50 -9.82 -22.95 -13.81
C ASN A 50 -8.29 -22.81 -13.67
N TRP A 51 -7.68 -23.85 -13.13
CA TRP A 51 -6.24 -23.88 -12.91
C TRP A 51 -5.44 -23.71 -14.20
N GLU A 52 -5.83 -24.34 -15.29
CA GLU A 52 -5.09 -24.30 -16.55
C GLU A 52 -5.02 -22.88 -17.13
N VAL A 53 -6.14 -22.16 -17.18
CA VAL A 53 -6.18 -20.76 -17.64
C VAL A 53 -5.36 -19.86 -16.73
N PHE A 54 -5.44 -20.08 -15.42
CA PHE A 54 -4.66 -19.30 -14.47
C PHE A 54 -3.16 -19.60 -14.58
N ARG A 55 -2.76 -20.86 -14.64
CA ARG A 55 -1.36 -21.31 -14.79
C ARG A 55 -0.73 -20.70 -16.06
N ASP A 56 -1.41 -20.81 -17.19
CA ASP A 56 -0.89 -20.29 -18.46
C ASP A 56 -0.78 -18.76 -18.43
N THR A 57 -1.67 -18.07 -17.73
CA THR A 57 -1.59 -16.62 -17.49
C THR A 57 -0.43 -16.26 -16.58
N LEU A 58 -0.19 -17.03 -15.54
CA LEU A 58 0.93 -16.85 -14.61
C LEU A 58 2.27 -16.95 -15.35
N ILE A 59 2.45 -18.01 -16.16
CA ILE A 59 3.65 -18.22 -16.97
C ILE A 59 3.86 -17.06 -17.94
N GLU A 60 2.80 -16.64 -18.65
CA GLU A 60 2.84 -15.51 -19.58
C GLU A 60 3.37 -14.24 -18.89
N GLN A 61 2.91 -13.95 -17.66
CA GLN A 61 3.34 -12.78 -16.92
C GLN A 61 4.77 -12.91 -16.38
N CYS A 62 5.20 -14.12 -15.99
CA CYS A 62 6.58 -14.42 -15.66
C CYS A 62 7.52 -14.12 -16.85
N GLU A 63 7.15 -14.59 -18.07
CA GLU A 63 7.92 -14.37 -19.31
C GLU A 63 7.99 -12.90 -19.71
N GLN A 64 6.99 -12.08 -19.34
CA GLN A 64 7.03 -10.64 -19.55
C GLN A 64 7.97 -9.89 -18.58
N GLY A 65 8.43 -10.54 -17.50
CA GLY A 65 9.36 -9.96 -16.54
C GLY A 65 8.69 -9.19 -15.40
N VAL A 66 7.51 -9.64 -14.96
CA VAL A 66 6.87 -9.13 -13.74
C VAL A 66 7.67 -9.57 -12.51
N ASP A 67 7.86 -8.70 -11.54
CA ASP A 67 8.73 -8.95 -10.38
C ASP A 67 8.02 -9.64 -9.21
N TYR A 68 6.70 -9.43 -9.06
CA TYR A 68 5.91 -10.12 -8.03
C TYR A 68 4.41 -10.21 -8.37
N PHE A 69 3.75 -11.21 -7.79
CA PHE A 69 2.33 -11.47 -8.03
C PHE A 69 1.51 -11.42 -6.77
N THR A 70 0.38 -10.70 -6.81
CA THR A 70 -0.65 -10.81 -5.77
C THR A 70 -1.50 -12.05 -6.01
N MET A 71 -1.52 -12.94 -4.98
CA MET A 71 -2.23 -14.20 -4.98
C MET A 71 -3.23 -14.25 -3.83
N HIS A 72 -4.53 -14.32 -4.16
CA HIS A 72 -5.61 -14.44 -3.16
C HIS A 72 -5.81 -15.93 -2.76
N ALA A 73 -4.71 -16.62 -2.50
CA ALA A 73 -4.71 -18.05 -2.15
C ALA A 73 -5.17 -18.33 -0.70
N GLY A 74 -5.23 -17.27 0.14
CA GLY A 74 -5.78 -17.34 1.49
C GLY A 74 -7.30 -17.49 1.53
N ILE A 75 -8.00 -17.23 0.42
CA ILE A 75 -9.44 -17.49 0.29
C ILE A 75 -9.66 -19.01 0.27
N ARG A 76 -10.40 -19.49 1.25
CA ARG A 76 -10.78 -20.91 1.39
C ARG A 76 -12.29 -21.03 1.38
N ARG A 77 -12.80 -22.13 0.82
CA ARG A 77 -14.25 -22.39 0.79
C ARG A 77 -14.90 -22.22 2.18
N HIS A 78 -14.23 -22.70 3.23
CA HIS A 78 -14.77 -22.67 4.58
C HIS A 78 -14.72 -21.28 5.23
N ASN A 79 -13.82 -20.38 4.84
CA ASN A 79 -13.71 -19.05 5.46
C ASN A 79 -14.56 -17.97 4.78
N VAL A 80 -15.03 -18.18 3.55
CA VAL A 80 -15.88 -17.22 2.83
C VAL A 80 -17.14 -16.87 3.63
N HIS A 81 -17.80 -17.87 4.24
CA HIS A 81 -19.02 -17.67 5.03
C HIS A 81 -18.83 -16.84 6.30
N LEU A 82 -17.60 -16.71 6.78
CA LEU A 82 -17.32 -15.84 7.93
C LEU A 82 -17.56 -14.36 7.62
N ALA A 83 -17.58 -13.98 6.33
CA ALA A 83 -17.88 -12.62 5.89
C ALA A 83 -19.39 -12.33 5.71
N ASP A 84 -20.28 -13.30 5.86
CA ASP A 84 -21.73 -13.14 5.62
C ASP A 84 -22.38 -12.09 6.53
N SER A 85 -21.87 -11.91 7.73
CA SER A 85 -22.39 -10.95 8.70
C SER A 85 -21.78 -9.55 8.63
N ARG A 86 -20.82 -9.34 7.72
CA ARG A 86 -20.12 -8.05 7.57
C ARG A 86 -21.03 -6.94 7.07
N LEU A 87 -20.76 -5.73 7.53
CA LEU A 87 -21.44 -4.53 7.06
C LEU A 87 -21.09 -4.23 5.58
N CYS A 88 -19.83 -4.40 5.19
CA CYS A 88 -19.34 -4.14 3.84
C CYS A 88 -19.07 -5.40 3.01
N GLY A 89 -19.29 -6.61 3.55
CA GLY A 89 -19.07 -7.86 2.84
C GLY A 89 -17.60 -8.07 2.43
N ILE A 90 -17.37 -8.53 1.19
CA ILE A 90 -16.05 -8.76 0.61
C ILE A 90 -15.74 -7.65 -0.41
N VAL A 91 -14.80 -6.78 -0.09
CA VAL A 91 -14.46 -5.58 -0.89
C VAL A 91 -13.23 -5.76 -1.78
N SER A 92 -12.43 -6.82 -1.59
CA SER A 92 -11.32 -7.15 -2.48
C SER A 92 -11.85 -7.71 -3.80
N ARG A 93 -11.37 -7.17 -4.94
CA ARG A 93 -11.72 -7.72 -6.27
C ARG A 93 -11.28 -9.17 -6.43
N GLY A 94 -10.02 -9.49 -6.12
CA GLY A 94 -9.53 -10.85 -6.19
C GLY A 94 -10.19 -11.77 -5.16
N GLY A 95 -10.42 -11.25 -3.95
CA GLY A 95 -11.14 -11.97 -2.90
C GLY A 95 -12.57 -12.31 -3.32
N SER A 96 -13.32 -11.37 -3.90
CA SER A 96 -14.70 -11.63 -4.37
C SER A 96 -14.75 -12.58 -5.56
N ILE A 97 -13.78 -12.52 -6.49
CA ILE A 97 -13.66 -13.46 -7.60
C ILE A 97 -13.48 -14.90 -7.06
N MET A 98 -12.50 -15.11 -6.19
CA MET A 98 -12.22 -16.44 -5.64
C MET A 98 -13.32 -16.94 -4.72
N SER A 99 -13.92 -16.07 -3.91
CA SER A 99 -15.08 -16.43 -3.07
C SER A 99 -16.27 -16.88 -3.91
N LYS A 100 -16.61 -16.12 -4.98
CA LYS A 100 -17.67 -16.52 -5.93
C LYS A 100 -17.35 -17.86 -6.59
N TRP A 101 -16.11 -18.09 -6.99
CA TRP A 101 -15.68 -19.33 -7.62
C TRP A 101 -15.85 -20.53 -6.67
N CYS A 102 -15.35 -20.41 -5.43
CA CYS A 102 -15.46 -21.48 -4.42
C CYS A 102 -16.92 -21.84 -4.12
N LEU A 103 -17.78 -20.85 -3.98
CA LEU A 103 -19.20 -21.07 -3.68
C LEU A 103 -19.98 -21.65 -4.89
N TYR A 104 -19.67 -21.19 -6.11
CA TYR A 104 -20.33 -21.66 -7.33
C TYR A 104 -20.02 -23.14 -7.59
N HIS A 105 -18.75 -23.53 -7.48
CA HIS A 105 -18.32 -24.90 -7.73
C HIS A 105 -18.46 -25.82 -6.53
N ASP A 106 -18.75 -25.27 -5.36
CA ASP A 106 -18.74 -25.99 -4.08
C ASP A 106 -17.40 -26.73 -3.84
N GLN A 107 -16.29 -26.08 -4.23
CA GLN A 107 -14.93 -26.64 -4.19
C GLN A 107 -13.98 -25.70 -3.45
N GLU A 108 -12.84 -26.23 -3.03
CA GLU A 108 -11.74 -25.45 -2.48
C GLU A 108 -11.11 -24.57 -3.58
N SER A 109 -10.55 -23.45 -3.18
CA SER A 109 -9.85 -22.55 -4.10
C SER A 109 -8.72 -23.27 -4.85
N PHE A 110 -8.75 -23.23 -6.19
CA PHE A 110 -7.66 -23.78 -6.99
C PHE A 110 -6.33 -23.07 -6.74
N LEU A 111 -6.34 -21.79 -6.32
CA LEU A 111 -5.11 -21.08 -5.93
C LEU A 111 -4.48 -21.67 -4.68
N TYR A 112 -5.29 -22.14 -3.74
CA TYR A 112 -4.79 -22.83 -2.55
C TYR A 112 -4.35 -24.25 -2.86
N GLU A 113 -5.16 -25.03 -3.61
CA GLU A 113 -4.86 -26.43 -3.94
C GLU A 113 -3.57 -26.55 -4.77
N HIS A 114 -3.36 -25.64 -5.74
CA HIS A 114 -2.18 -25.59 -6.60
C HIS A 114 -1.10 -24.62 -6.12
N PHE A 115 -1.09 -24.25 -4.85
CA PHE A 115 -0.13 -23.25 -4.37
C PHE A 115 1.33 -23.69 -4.52
N ASP A 116 1.61 -24.97 -4.33
CA ASP A 116 2.95 -25.54 -4.53
C ASP A 116 3.36 -25.52 -6.01
N ASP A 117 2.43 -25.78 -6.92
CA ASP A 117 2.67 -25.65 -8.37
C ASP A 117 2.93 -24.18 -8.75
N ILE A 118 2.22 -23.23 -8.14
CA ILE A 118 2.48 -21.79 -8.31
C ILE A 118 3.91 -21.47 -7.87
N CYS A 119 4.32 -21.92 -6.69
CA CYS A 119 5.67 -21.70 -6.19
C CYS A 119 6.73 -22.30 -7.11
N ASP A 120 6.52 -23.51 -7.64
CA ASP A 120 7.44 -24.17 -8.59
C ASP A 120 7.57 -23.39 -9.91
N ILE A 121 6.50 -22.74 -10.37
CA ILE A 121 6.54 -21.88 -11.55
C ILE A 121 7.33 -20.59 -11.24
N VAL A 122 6.93 -19.83 -10.22
CA VAL A 122 7.53 -18.50 -9.95
C VAL A 122 9.01 -18.60 -9.54
N ALA A 123 9.41 -19.72 -8.90
CA ALA A 123 10.81 -19.98 -8.56
C ALA A 123 11.72 -20.05 -9.78
N GLN A 124 11.22 -20.51 -10.94
CA GLN A 124 12.01 -20.58 -12.19
C GLN A 124 12.31 -19.22 -12.78
N TYR A 125 11.55 -18.19 -12.44
CA TYR A 125 11.65 -16.83 -12.94
C TYR A 125 12.13 -15.82 -11.89
N ASP A 126 12.44 -16.29 -10.67
CA ASP A 126 12.80 -15.43 -9.51
C ASP A 126 11.74 -14.37 -9.19
N VAL A 127 10.47 -14.74 -9.28
CA VAL A 127 9.32 -13.85 -9.01
C VAL A 127 8.84 -14.05 -7.58
N ALA A 128 8.61 -12.97 -6.85
CA ALA A 128 8.10 -12.99 -5.49
C ALA A 128 6.55 -13.11 -5.43
N LEU A 129 6.03 -13.55 -4.28
CA LEU A 129 4.59 -13.61 -4.02
C LEU A 129 4.16 -12.55 -3.01
N SER A 130 3.11 -11.81 -3.35
CA SER A 130 2.30 -11.01 -2.45
C SER A 130 1.05 -11.82 -2.10
N LEU A 131 0.95 -12.33 -0.88
CA LEU A 131 -0.22 -13.09 -0.45
C LEU A 131 -1.35 -12.12 -0.14
N GLY A 132 -2.33 -12.06 -1.05
CA GLY A 132 -3.38 -11.06 -1.07
C GLY A 132 -4.44 -11.25 0.01
N ASP A 133 -4.83 -10.16 0.67
CA ASP A 133 -5.86 -10.11 1.71
C ASP A 133 -7.28 -10.00 1.12
N GLY A 134 -7.76 -11.07 0.53
CA GLY A 134 -9.08 -11.12 -0.11
C GLY A 134 -10.26 -10.88 0.82
N LEU A 135 -10.11 -11.18 2.11
CA LEU A 135 -11.10 -10.94 3.16
C LEU A 135 -10.74 -9.73 4.05
N ARG A 136 -9.95 -8.76 3.53
CA ARG A 136 -9.71 -7.52 4.26
C ARG A 136 -11.00 -6.79 4.60
N PRO A 137 -11.10 -6.08 5.75
CA PRO A 137 -12.28 -5.31 6.11
C PRO A 137 -12.46 -4.10 5.17
N GLY A 138 -13.71 -3.86 4.73
CA GLY A 138 -14.09 -2.72 3.89
C GLY A 138 -14.63 -1.53 4.69
N CYS A 139 -14.73 -1.65 6.01
CA CYS A 139 -15.07 -0.59 6.95
C CYS A 139 -14.53 -0.92 8.34
N ILE A 140 -14.45 0.08 9.21
CA ILE A 140 -13.91 -0.11 10.57
C ILE A 140 -14.75 -1.04 11.44
N ALA A 141 -16.05 -1.22 11.12
CA ALA A 141 -16.93 -2.13 11.84
C ALA A 141 -16.53 -3.60 11.65
N ASP A 142 -16.02 -3.95 10.47
CA ASP A 142 -15.62 -5.31 10.09
C ASP A 142 -14.16 -5.63 10.46
N ALA A 143 -13.42 -4.66 11.03
CA ALA A 143 -11.99 -4.79 11.34
C ALA A 143 -11.71 -5.86 12.40
N ASN A 144 -10.68 -6.69 12.15
CA ASN A 144 -10.22 -7.76 13.03
C ASN A 144 -11.30 -8.82 13.32
N ASP A 145 -12.17 -9.07 12.35
CA ASP A 145 -13.18 -10.10 12.48
C ASP A 145 -12.63 -11.52 12.18
N ALA A 146 -13.48 -12.52 12.35
CA ALA A 146 -13.12 -13.91 12.14
C ALA A 146 -12.72 -14.20 10.68
N ALA A 147 -13.34 -13.53 9.70
CA ALA A 147 -13.03 -13.73 8.29
C ALA A 147 -11.63 -13.24 7.96
N GLN A 148 -11.28 -12.02 8.39
CA GLN A 148 -9.95 -11.44 8.19
C GLN A 148 -8.86 -12.32 8.83
N PHE A 149 -9.07 -12.75 10.07
CA PHE A 149 -8.05 -13.51 10.79
C PHE A 149 -7.93 -14.96 10.31
N ALA A 150 -9.02 -15.59 9.86
CA ALA A 150 -8.95 -16.93 9.26
C ALA A 150 -8.16 -16.93 7.94
N GLU A 151 -8.29 -15.88 7.14
CA GLU A 151 -7.46 -15.70 5.94
C GLU A 151 -5.99 -15.44 6.31
N LEU A 152 -5.75 -14.56 7.30
CA LEU A 152 -4.39 -14.27 7.77
C LEU A 152 -3.68 -15.54 8.26
N ASP A 153 -4.37 -16.38 9.02
CA ASP A 153 -3.82 -17.66 9.49
C ASP A 153 -3.47 -18.58 8.31
N THR A 154 -4.30 -18.61 7.27
CA THR A 154 -4.01 -19.35 6.03
C THR A 154 -2.79 -18.75 5.30
N MET A 155 -2.67 -17.41 5.23
CA MET A 155 -1.50 -16.79 4.62
C MET A 155 -0.20 -17.10 5.38
N GLY A 156 -0.25 -17.25 6.70
CA GLY A 156 0.87 -17.74 7.51
C GLY A 156 1.31 -19.17 7.14
N GLU A 157 0.37 -20.07 6.86
CA GLU A 157 0.68 -21.40 6.30
C GLU A 157 1.35 -21.28 4.92
N LEU A 158 0.75 -20.47 4.03
CA LEU A 158 1.21 -20.33 2.65
C LEU A 158 2.60 -19.69 2.56
N VAL A 159 2.93 -18.73 3.42
CA VAL A 159 4.26 -18.11 3.42
C VAL A 159 5.34 -19.13 3.77
N THR A 160 5.07 -20.05 4.69
CA THR A 160 5.99 -21.14 5.04
C THR A 160 6.19 -22.07 3.84
N ARG A 161 5.11 -22.46 3.14
CA ARG A 161 5.18 -23.29 1.93
C ARG A 161 5.98 -22.60 0.80
N ALA A 162 5.85 -21.29 0.63
CA ALA A 162 6.63 -20.51 -0.33
C ALA A 162 8.13 -20.53 0.04
N TRP A 163 8.47 -20.30 1.31
CA TRP A 163 9.85 -20.32 1.78
C TRP A 163 10.51 -21.69 1.64
N ASP A 164 9.78 -22.78 1.90
CA ASP A 164 10.26 -24.16 1.69
C ASP A 164 10.62 -24.44 0.22
N LYS A 165 10.02 -23.70 -0.71
CA LYS A 165 10.31 -23.71 -2.15
C LYS A 165 11.33 -22.64 -2.59
N ASN A 166 11.96 -21.92 -1.66
CA ASN A 166 12.86 -20.79 -1.90
C ASN A 166 12.21 -19.63 -2.68
N VAL A 167 10.91 -19.42 -2.53
CA VAL A 167 10.16 -18.31 -3.10
C VAL A 167 10.03 -17.21 -2.06
N GLN A 168 10.40 -15.98 -2.42
CA GLN A 168 10.16 -14.81 -1.57
C GLN A 168 8.67 -14.54 -1.49
N ALA A 169 8.17 -14.30 -0.28
CA ALA A 169 6.76 -14.00 -0.08
C ALA A 169 6.59 -12.94 1.01
N PHE A 170 5.59 -12.09 0.83
CA PHE A 170 5.12 -11.10 1.81
C PHE A 170 3.59 -11.15 1.91
N ILE A 171 3.06 -10.62 3.00
CA ILE A 171 1.64 -10.70 3.36
C ILE A 171 0.98 -9.36 3.10
N GLU A 172 -0.15 -9.32 2.38
CA GLU A 172 -0.99 -8.14 2.32
C GLU A 172 -1.84 -8.00 3.58
N GLY A 173 -2.14 -6.77 3.94
CA GLY A 173 -2.84 -6.44 5.17
C GLY A 173 -3.96 -5.43 5.01
N PRO A 174 -4.67 -5.11 6.11
CA PRO A 174 -6.01 -4.56 6.10
C PRO A 174 -6.10 -3.14 5.54
N GLY A 175 -7.28 -2.84 4.96
CA GLY A 175 -7.62 -1.50 4.47
C GLY A 175 -8.30 -0.59 5.50
N HIS A 176 -9.20 -1.12 6.34
CA HIS A 176 -9.98 -0.33 7.30
C HIS A 176 -9.84 -0.90 8.71
N VAL A 177 -9.06 -0.22 9.57
CA VAL A 177 -8.88 -0.63 10.97
C VAL A 177 -8.83 0.61 11.86
N PRO A 178 -9.71 0.75 12.86
CA PRO A 178 -9.66 1.86 13.78
C PRO A 178 -8.40 1.81 14.64
N LEU A 179 -7.92 2.96 15.09
CA LEU A 179 -6.61 3.12 15.77
C LEU A 179 -6.37 2.10 16.88
N GLN A 180 -7.40 1.83 17.71
CA GLN A 180 -7.27 0.92 18.86
C GLN A 180 -7.08 -0.56 18.47
N LYS A 181 -7.41 -0.95 17.23
CA LYS A 181 -7.26 -2.34 16.75
C LYS A 181 -6.00 -2.56 15.90
N ILE A 182 -5.27 -1.50 15.53
CA ILE A 182 -4.09 -1.60 14.65
C ILE A 182 -2.98 -2.46 15.30
N LYS A 183 -2.75 -2.25 16.59
CA LYS A 183 -1.72 -3.00 17.31
C LYS A 183 -2.01 -4.50 17.33
N GLU A 184 -3.23 -4.89 17.66
CA GLU A 184 -3.69 -6.28 17.64
C GLU A 184 -3.52 -6.91 16.24
N ASN A 185 -3.86 -6.17 15.19
CA ASN A 185 -3.72 -6.61 13.82
C ASN A 185 -2.25 -6.92 13.45
N MET A 186 -1.35 -5.99 13.81
CA MET A 186 0.08 -6.16 13.55
C MET A 186 0.69 -7.31 14.36
N GLU A 187 0.37 -7.39 15.67
CA GLU A 187 0.87 -8.45 16.55
C GLU A 187 0.43 -9.82 16.05
N ARG A 188 -0.84 -9.95 15.59
CA ARG A 188 -1.32 -11.21 15.03
C ARG A 188 -0.59 -11.58 13.73
N GLN A 189 -0.32 -10.63 12.86
CA GLN A 189 0.46 -10.91 11.63
C GLN A 189 1.88 -11.40 11.97
N LEU A 190 2.57 -10.71 12.88
CA LEU A 190 3.91 -11.12 13.31
C LEU A 190 3.94 -12.55 13.86
N ASP A 191 2.95 -12.88 14.69
CA ASP A 191 2.85 -14.17 15.38
C ASP A 191 2.47 -15.30 14.39
N HIS A 192 1.40 -15.10 13.60
CA HIS A 192 0.82 -16.14 12.75
C HIS A 192 1.51 -16.25 11.39
N CYS A 193 2.16 -15.19 10.91
CA CYS A 193 2.85 -15.17 9.62
C CYS A 193 4.38 -15.18 9.76
N HIS A 194 4.92 -15.58 10.92
CA HIS A 194 6.35 -15.81 11.14
C HIS A 194 7.23 -14.60 10.84
N GLU A 195 6.75 -13.38 11.17
CA GLU A 195 7.43 -12.10 10.88
C GLU A 195 7.67 -11.85 9.38
N ALA A 196 6.92 -12.52 8.47
CA ALA A 196 6.98 -12.21 7.05
C ALA A 196 6.73 -10.71 6.80
N PRO A 197 7.37 -10.09 5.80
CA PRO A 197 7.12 -8.68 5.51
C PRO A 197 5.63 -8.41 5.31
N PHE A 198 5.11 -7.37 5.98
CA PHE A 198 3.71 -7.00 5.93
C PHE A 198 3.51 -5.79 5.02
N TYR A 199 2.57 -5.87 4.09
CA TYR A 199 2.20 -4.84 3.14
C TYR A 199 0.76 -4.40 3.38
N THR A 200 0.53 -3.17 3.86
CA THR A 200 -0.79 -2.75 4.32
C THR A 200 -1.38 -1.65 3.44
N LEU A 201 -2.70 -1.75 3.20
CA LEU A 201 -3.50 -0.71 2.54
C LEU A 201 -3.99 0.30 3.59
N GLY A 202 -3.15 1.22 3.96
CA GLY A 202 -3.43 2.13 5.08
C GLY A 202 -2.84 1.63 6.39
N PRO A 203 -3.71 1.36 7.41
CA PRO A 203 -5.18 1.30 7.34
C PRO A 203 -5.89 2.65 7.46
N LEU A 204 -7.09 2.72 6.86
CA LEU A 204 -8.02 3.84 7.05
C LEU A 204 -8.65 3.72 8.45
N VAL A 205 -8.47 4.76 9.25
CA VAL A 205 -8.85 4.73 10.69
C VAL A 205 -10.28 5.18 10.96
N THR A 206 -10.97 5.68 9.95
CA THR A 206 -12.38 6.09 9.98
C THR A 206 -12.97 6.09 8.57
N ASP A 207 -14.28 5.90 8.45
CA ASP A 207 -14.99 5.77 7.17
C ASP A 207 -15.77 7.05 6.78
N ILE A 208 -15.73 8.11 7.59
CA ILE A 208 -16.58 9.30 7.40
C ILE A 208 -16.01 10.36 6.46
N ALA A 209 -14.88 10.11 5.82
CA ALA A 209 -14.15 11.14 5.11
C ALA A 209 -13.91 10.85 3.60
N PRO A 210 -14.96 10.53 2.79
CA PRO A 210 -14.78 10.39 1.35
C PRO A 210 -14.15 11.63 0.72
N GLY A 211 -13.15 11.45 -0.14
CA GLY A 211 -12.33 12.53 -0.70
C GLY A 211 -11.10 12.88 0.14
N TYR A 212 -11.00 12.36 1.36
CA TYR A 212 -9.86 12.51 2.26
C TYR A 212 -9.27 11.16 2.70
N ASP A 213 -9.56 10.09 2.00
CA ASP A 213 -9.10 8.74 2.34
C ASP A 213 -7.58 8.63 2.42
N HIS A 214 -6.84 9.40 1.61
CA HIS A 214 -5.38 9.52 1.72
C HIS A 214 -4.91 10.04 3.09
N ILE A 215 -5.69 10.89 3.76
CA ILE A 215 -5.38 11.40 5.10
C ILE A 215 -5.72 10.35 6.16
N THR A 216 -6.94 9.80 6.12
CA THR A 216 -7.39 8.82 7.12
C THR A 216 -6.53 7.57 7.11
N SER A 217 -6.08 7.13 5.93
CA SER A 217 -5.20 6.00 5.75
C SER A 217 -3.75 6.29 6.13
N ALA A 218 -3.24 7.50 5.90
CA ALA A 218 -1.89 7.88 6.33
C ALA A 218 -1.73 7.91 7.85
N ILE A 219 -2.80 8.27 8.58
CA ILE A 219 -2.80 8.22 10.06
C ILE A 219 -2.57 6.78 10.52
N GLY A 220 -3.35 5.84 10.02
CA GLY A 220 -3.19 4.42 10.36
C GLY A 220 -1.92 3.83 9.78
N GLY A 221 -1.53 4.24 8.56
CA GLY A 221 -0.30 3.83 7.91
C GLY A 221 0.95 4.18 8.72
N ALA A 222 1.03 5.39 9.26
CA ALA A 222 2.12 5.78 10.15
C ALA A 222 2.17 4.91 11.42
N GLN A 223 1.01 4.63 12.01
CA GLN A 223 0.94 3.82 13.23
C GLN A 223 1.31 2.36 12.97
N ILE A 224 0.78 1.73 11.93
CA ILE A 224 1.07 0.32 11.65
C ILE A 224 2.51 0.12 11.16
N ALA A 225 3.05 1.10 10.39
CA ALA A 225 4.44 1.08 9.97
C ALA A 225 5.40 1.19 11.15
N TRP A 226 5.11 2.06 12.13
CA TRP A 226 5.87 2.13 13.37
C TRP A 226 5.85 0.78 14.13
N LEU A 227 4.71 0.09 14.14
CA LEU A 227 4.56 -1.21 14.83
C LEU A 227 5.24 -2.38 14.09
N GLY A 228 5.61 -2.24 12.81
CA GLY A 228 6.33 -3.31 12.12
C GLY A 228 6.07 -3.49 10.63
N THR A 229 5.04 -2.88 10.05
CA THR A 229 4.76 -3.00 8.61
C THR A 229 5.98 -2.62 7.78
N ALA A 230 6.29 -3.43 6.77
CA ALA A 230 7.44 -3.27 5.88
C ALA A 230 7.14 -2.38 4.66
N MET A 231 5.93 -2.46 4.12
CA MET A 231 5.49 -1.71 2.94
C MET A 231 4.10 -1.11 3.15
N LEU A 232 3.89 0.10 2.63
CA LEU A 232 2.61 0.80 2.66
C LEU A 232 2.07 0.98 1.24
N CYS A 233 0.83 0.55 1.00
CA CYS A 233 0.09 0.87 -0.20
C CYS A 233 -0.51 2.26 -0.06
N TYR A 234 -0.17 3.19 -0.96
CA TYR A 234 -0.76 4.52 -0.91
C TYR A 234 -2.25 4.49 -1.29
N VAL A 235 -2.99 5.43 -0.72
CA VAL A 235 -4.39 5.69 -1.01
C VAL A 235 -4.52 7.10 -1.57
N THR A 236 -5.38 7.28 -2.56
CA THR A 236 -5.62 8.58 -3.19
C THR A 236 -6.84 9.29 -2.58
N PRO A 237 -7.00 10.62 -2.83
CA PRO A 237 -8.23 11.32 -2.44
C PRO A 237 -9.50 10.74 -3.07
N LYS A 238 -9.36 9.97 -4.16
CA LYS A 238 -10.49 9.37 -4.91
C LYS A 238 -10.77 7.91 -4.56
N GLU A 239 -10.13 7.37 -3.56
CA GLU A 239 -10.49 6.04 -3.06
C GLU A 239 -11.99 5.97 -2.79
N HIS A 240 -12.64 4.87 -3.14
CA HIS A 240 -14.09 4.66 -3.06
C HIS A 240 -14.97 5.58 -3.94
N LEU A 241 -14.40 6.54 -4.68
CA LEU A 241 -15.18 7.53 -5.45
C LEU A 241 -14.98 7.44 -6.96
N ALA A 242 -13.74 7.32 -7.42
CA ALA A 242 -13.42 7.35 -8.86
C ALA A 242 -12.00 6.88 -9.16
N LEU A 243 -11.70 6.66 -10.44
CA LEU A 243 -10.35 6.41 -10.90
C LEU A 243 -9.47 7.66 -10.69
N PRO A 244 -8.32 7.55 -10.01
CA PRO A 244 -7.44 8.69 -9.77
C PRO A 244 -6.74 9.17 -11.05
N ASN A 245 -6.54 10.48 -11.15
CA ASN A 245 -5.67 11.09 -12.14
C ASN A 245 -4.22 11.20 -11.60
N LYS A 246 -3.31 11.73 -12.43
CA LYS A 246 -1.90 11.90 -12.08
C LYS A 246 -1.67 12.70 -10.80
N GLU A 247 -2.42 13.78 -10.59
CA GLU A 247 -2.28 14.64 -9.39
C GLU A 247 -2.84 13.96 -8.13
N ASP A 248 -3.91 13.17 -8.27
CA ASP A 248 -4.44 12.37 -7.17
C ASP A 248 -3.40 11.32 -6.74
N VAL A 249 -2.74 10.66 -7.70
CA VAL A 249 -1.65 9.70 -7.43
C VAL A 249 -0.48 10.40 -6.74
N ARG A 250 -0.06 11.58 -7.23
CA ARG A 250 0.98 12.39 -6.57
C ARG A 250 0.63 12.67 -5.11
N THR A 251 -0.60 13.15 -4.87
CA THR A 251 -1.08 13.45 -3.52
C THR A 251 -1.01 12.20 -2.62
N GLY A 252 -1.47 11.06 -3.11
CA GLY A 252 -1.42 9.79 -2.38
C GLY A 252 0.01 9.37 -2.04
N VAL A 253 0.90 9.33 -3.03
CA VAL A 253 2.31 8.93 -2.84
C VAL A 253 3.02 9.84 -1.86
N VAL A 254 2.91 11.17 -2.01
CA VAL A 254 3.56 12.13 -1.09
C VAL A 254 3.01 11.97 0.33
N THR A 255 1.69 11.81 0.48
CA THR A 255 1.06 11.59 1.79
C THR A 255 1.63 10.34 2.47
N TYR A 256 1.80 9.26 1.73
CA TYR A 256 2.35 8.01 2.27
C TYR A 256 3.86 8.06 2.53
N LYS A 257 4.62 8.84 1.76
CA LYS A 257 6.03 9.12 2.11
C LYS A 257 6.14 9.90 3.43
N ILE A 258 5.15 10.77 3.74
CA ILE A 258 5.08 11.43 5.04
C ILE A 258 4.77 10.42 6.15
N ALA A 259 3.79 9.54 5.95
CA ALA A 259 3.44 8.50 6.93
C ALA A 259 4.61 7.55 7.23
N ALA A 260 5.29 7.07 6.18
CA ALA A 260 6.46 6.21 6.29
C ALA A 260 7.61 6.92 7.01
N HIS A 261 7.89 8.18 6.66
CA HIS A 261 8.94 8.98 7.32
C HIS A 261 8.66 9.20 8.81
N ALA A 262 7.39 9.45 9.17
CA ALA A 262 6.99 9.57 10.57
C ALA A 262 7.25 8.26 11.36
N ALA A 263 6.99 7.11 10.75
CA ALA A 263 7.31 5.82 11.34
C ALA A 263 8.82 5.56 11.45
N ASP A 264 9.61 5.97 10.45
CA ASP A 264 11.07 5.85 10.47
C ASP A 264 11.71 6.68 11.59
N LEU A 265 11.16 7.87 11.86
CA LEU A 265 11.60 8.70 13.00
C LEU A 265 11.40 7.95 14.31
N GLU A 266 10.23 7.35 14.52
CA GLU A 266 9.89 6.63 15.75
C GLU A 266 10.67 5.31 15.90
N LYS A 267 10.92 4.61 14.79
CA LYS A 267 11.82 3.44 14.75
C LYS A 267 13.29 3.79 15.01
N GLY A 268 13.65 5.07 15.04
CA GLY A 268 15.02 5.53 15.20
C GLY A 268 15.92 5.30 13.99
N HIS A 269 15.34 5.29 12.77
CA HIS A 269 16.14 5.13 11.56
C HIS A 269 17.19 6.22 11.44
N PRO A 270 18.49 5.88 11.26
CA PRO A 270 19.60 6.84 11.40
C PRO A 270 19.52 8.06 10.47
N GLY A 271 18.96 7.90 9.26
CA GLY A 271 18.84 8.97 8.26
C GLY A 271 17.65 9.92 8.47
N ALA A 272 16.58 9.46 9.13
CA ALA A 272 15.32 10.20 9.23
C ALA A 272 15.50 11.55 9.94
N THR A 273 15.99 11.55 11.17
CA THR A 273 16.20 12.76 12.00
C THR A 273 17.18 13.76 11.35
N ILE A 274 18.14 13.30 10.57
CA ILE A 274 19.13 14.17 9.92
C ILE A 274 18.44 15.12 8.94
N ARG A 275 17.52 14.60 8.11
CA ARG A 275 16.76 15.40 7.13
C ARG A 275 15.84 16.41 7.81
N ASP A 276 15.10 15.99 8.83
CA ASP A 276 14.22 16.89 9.61
C ASP A 276 14.98 18.01 10.27
N ASN A 277 16.12 17.73 10.90
CA ASN A 277 16.97 18.72 11.53
C ASN A 277 17.55 19.69 10.50
N ALA A 278 18.00 19.20 9.33
CA ALA A 278 18.53 20.04 8.27
C ALA A 278 17.45 20.99 7.70
N LEU A 279 16.23 20.49 7.46
CA LEU A 279 15.10 21.29 6.99
C LEU A 279 14.68 22.31 8.03
N SER A 280 14.57 21.91 9.30
CA SER A 280 14.19 22.78 10.41
C SER A 280 15.22 23.91 10.60
N LYS A 281 16.51 23.59 10.45
CA LYS A 281 17.58 24.60 10.47
C LYS A 281 17.45 25.56 9.30
N ALA A 282 17.25 25.06 8.06
CA ALA A 282 17.07 25.90 6.87
C ALA A 282 15.87 26.85 7.05
N ARG A 283 14.74 26.32 7.60
CA ARG A 283 13.55 27.12 7.91
C ARG A 283 13.83 28.21 8.94
N PHE A 284 14.52 27.90 10.00
CA PHE A 284 14.85 28.89 11.04
C PHE A 284 15.79 29.97 10.52
N GLU A 285 16.74 29.62 9.63
CA GLU A 285 17.72 30.53 9.03
C GLU A 285 17.18 31.27 7.78
N PHE A 286 15.91 31.13 7.45
CA PHE A 286 15.25 31.71 6.26
C PHE A 286 15.91 31.31 4.94
N ARG A 287 16.57 30.18 4.89
CA ARG A 287 17.15 29.60 3.67
C ARG A 287 16.06 28.85 2.89
N TRP A 288 15.18 29.61 2.24
CA TRP A 288 13.97 29.12 1.59
C TRP A 288 14.23 28.04 0.55
N ARG A 289 15.22 28.23 -0.31
CA ARG A 289 15.57 27.26 -1.36
C ARG A 289 16.05 25.93 -0.78
N ASP A 290 16.87 25.96 0.26
CA ASP A 290 17.30 24.73 0.95
C ASP A 290 16.12 24.02 1.62
N GLN A 291 15.19 24.80 2.20
CA GLN A 291 13.98 24.25 2.79
C GLN A 291 13.14 23.47 1.75
N PHE A 292 12.98 24.03 0.54
CA PHE A 292 12.24 23.38 -0.53
C PHE A 292 12.95 22.10 -1.02
N HIS A 293 14.26 22.15 -1.27
CA HIS A 293 15.05 21.00 -1.72
C HIS A 293 15.07 19.84 -0.71
N LEU A 294 14.97 20.14 0.58
CA LEU A 294 14.90 19.14 1.64
C LEU A 294 13.49 18.58 1.86
N SER A 295 12.45 19.21 1.30
CA SER A 295 11.06 18.76 1.47
C SER A 295 10.76 17.51 0.65
N LEU A 296 9.68 16.79 1.01
CA LEU A 296 9.21 15.62 0.25
C LEU A 296 8.54 16.04 -1.07
N ASP A 297 7.96 17.23 -1.14
CA ASP A 297 7.38 17.82 -2.35
C ASP A 297 7.91 19.22 -2.57
N PRO A 298 9.12 19.36 -3.16
CA PRO A 298 9.75 20.65 -3.38
C PRO A 298 8.99 21.56 -4.36
N GLU A 299 8.31 20.96 -5.35
CA GLU A 299 7.53 21.72 -6.33
C GLU A 299 6.32 22.39 -5.70
N LEU A 300 5.58 21.67 -4.85
CA LEU A 300 4.43 22.22 -4.14
C LEU A 300 4.86 23.30 -3.14
N ALA A 301 5.93 23.06 -2.42
CA ALA A 301 6.48 24.03 -1.47
C ALA A 301 6.90 25.33 -2.16
N LEU A 302 7.61 25.24 -3.29
CA LEU A 302 7.98 26.38 -4.12
C LEU A 302 6.76 27.12 -4.66
N LYS A 303 5.79 26.39 -5.23
CA LYS A 303 4.56 26.96 -5.77
C LYS A 303 3.82 27.80 -4.73
N TYR A 304 3.61 27.28 -3.52
CA TYR A 304 2.93 28.02 -2.45
C TYR A 304 3.70 29.25 -2.00
N PHE A 305 5.03 29.17 -1.99
CA PHE A 305 5.87 30.30 -1.67
C PHE A 305 5.76 31.43 -2.71
N GLU A 306 5.76 31.08 -4.00
CA GLU A 306 5.63 32.04 -5.10
C GLU A 306 4.22 32.66 -5.19
N GLU A 307 3.17 31.84 -5.07
CA GLU A 307 1.77 32.31 -5.04
C GLU A 307 1.49 33.29 -3.90
N ALA A 308 2.19 33.14 -2.78
CA ALA A 308 2.09 34.03 -1.65
C ALA A 308 2.82 35.39 -1.85
N GLY A 309 3.45 35.60 -3.01
CA GLY A 309 4.18 36.83 -3.32
C GLY A 309 5.45 37.03 -2.51
N HIS A 310 6.07 35.96 -2.06
CA HIS A 310 7.30 36.03 -1.28
C HIS A 310 8.51 36.38 -2.09
N THR A 311 9.32 37.28 -1.50
CA THR A 311 10.74 37.46 -1.79
C THR A 311 11.56 36.68 -0.74
N ASP A 312 12.85 36.41 -1.02
CA ASP A 312 13.77 35.70 -0.12
C ASP A 312 14.10 36.52 1.16
N GLY A 313 13.08 36.96 1.89
CA GLY A 313 13.18 37.77 3.10
C GLY A 313 13.18 36.97 4.41
N GLU A 314 13.43 37.67 5.51
CA GLU A 314 13.50 37.08 6.87
C GLU A 314 12.15 36.89 7.55
N TYR A 315 11.07 36.66 6.79
CA TYR A 315 9.72 36.33 7.31
C TYR A 315 8.85 35.76 6.20
N CYS A 316 7.76 35.11 6.57
CA CYS A 316 6.75 34.66 5.62
C CYS A 316 5.47 35.52 5.72
N THR A 317 4.64 35.52 4.65
CA THR A 317 3.39 36.30 4.61
C THR A 317 2.38 35.87 5.67
N MET A 318 2.46 34.64 6.18
CA MET A 318 1.58 34.18 7.24
C MET A 318 1.66 35.05 8.51
N CYS A 319 2.90 35.38 8.95
CA CYS A 319 3.12 36.18 10.15
C CYS A 319 3.41 37.64 9.85
N GLY A 320 3.96 37.96 8.66
CA GLY A 320 4.45 39.27 8.29
C GLY A 320 5.70 39.72 9.05
N PRO A 321 6.20 40.94 8.77
CA PRO A 321 7.52 41.39 9.24
C PRO A 321 7.61 41.64 10.77
N ASN A 322 6.48 41.94 11.41
CA ASN A 322 6.46 42.35 12.81
C ASN A 322 6.09 41.21 13.79
N PHE A 323 5.50 40.11 13.30
CA PHE A 323 4.99 39.05 14.14
C PHE A 323 5.68 37.71 13.89
N CYS A 324 6.69 37.64 13.03
CA CYS A 324 7.41 36.41 12.74
C CYS A 324 8.22 35.94 13.97
N ALA A 325 7.79 34.82 14.60
CA ALA A 325 8.44 34.29 15.80
C ALA A 325 9.91 33.93 15.57
N ALA A 326 10.26 33.40 14.39
CA ALA A 326 11.65 33.07 14.05
C ALA A 326 12.50 34.35 13.99
N LYS A 327 12.03 35.40 13.34
CA LYS A 327 12.73 36.71 13.28
C LYS A 327 12.92 37.31 14.67
N LEU A 328 11.85 37.33 15.48
CA LEU A 328 11.94 37.82 16.86
C LEU A 328 12.93 37.01 17.70
N THR A 329 13.00 35.67 17.48
CA THR A 329 13.97 34.82 18.15
C THR A 329 15.41 35.12 17.73
N HIS A 330 15.65 35.42 16.45
CA HIS A 330 16.97 35.92 15.99
C HIS A 330 17.35 37.18 16.71
N ASP A 331 16.43 38.14 16.90
CA ASP A 331 16.68 39.35 17.62
C ASP A 331 16.99 39.09 19.10
N LEU A 332 16.27 38.20 19.77
CA LEU A 332 16.56 37.81 21.15
C LEU A 332 17.99 37.25 21.34
N ARG A 333 18.53 36.55 20.35
CA ARG A 333 19.92 36.05 20.40
C ARG A 333 20.94 37.17 20.40
N LYS A 334 20.65 38.31 19.83
CA LYS A 334 21.50 39.51 19.84
C LYS A 334 21.63 40.14 21.24
N PHE A 335 20.63 39.95 22.10
CA PHE A 335 20.63 40.48 23.48
C PHE A 335 21.29 39.52 24.50
N LYS A 336 21.60 38.26 24.10
CA LYS A 336 22.27 37.27 24.95
C LYS A 336 23.80 37.29 24.78
N LYS A 337 24.40 38.48 24.62
CA LYS A 337 25.86 38.64 24.64
C LYS A 337 26.37 38.80 26.05
#